data_fd46fe30e21b070a9e1304e78ccb6fa8
#
_entry.id   fd46fe30e21b070a9e1304e78ccb6fa8
#
_cell.length_a   1.000
_cell.length_b   1.000
_cell.length_c   1.000
_cell.angle_alpha   90.00
_cell.angle_beta   90.00
_cell.angle_gamma   90.00
#
_symmetry.space_group_name_H-M   'P 1'
#
loop_
_entity.id
_entity.type
_entity.pdbx_description
1 polymer ?
#
loop_
_entity_poly.entity_id
_entity_poly.type
_entity_poly.pdbx_seq_one_letter_code
_entity_poly.pdbx_strand_id
1 'polypeptide(L)'
;TQEAAADPRSLARIKRMLPFIRHDGGPRIIDDAELNRLLLAEKGKWYSHGLRSHEVEPIVIFNQFLYHHGQAERERRQREFPELFRGGGPAQYGGYGGFDWRASGDADYRQRTGQVCQPAYALHSFWGCHFRCAYCNLGHVANVYVNLEEWCEHIERSFATAGEKSPGQNLFQWDNG
;
A
#
# COMPACT_ATOMS: atom_id res chain seq x y z
N THR A 1 -10.15 -7.76 2.39
CA THR A 1 -11.14 -6.83 2.99
C THR A 1 -12.54 -7.11 2.47
N GLN A 2 -13.52 -6.54 3.13
CA GLN A 2 -14.93 -6.67 2.76
C GLN A 2 -15.19 -6.12 1.35
N GLU A 3 -14.58 -4.99 1.00
CA GLU A 3 -14.68 -4.37 -0.33
C GLU A 3 -14.13 -5.32 -1.40
N ALA A 4 -12.96 -5.91 -1.17
CA ALA A 4 -12.36 -6.84 -2.11
C ALA A 4 -13.18 -8.13 -2.30
N ALA A 5 -13.89 -8.57 -1.27
CA ALA A 5 -14.78 -9.72 -1.34
C ALA A 5 -16.13 -9.41 -2.02
N ALA A 6 -16.59 -8.15 -1.95
CA ALA A 6 -17.84 -7.69 -2.54
C ALA A 6 -17.74 -7.48 -4.06
N ASP A 7 -16.54 -7.17 -4.59
CA ASP A 7 -16.31 -7.00 -6.02
C ASP A 7 -16.03 -8.35 -6.70
N PRO A 8 -16.85 -8.80 -7.67
CA PRO A 8 -16.68 -10.08 -8.34
C PRO A 8 -15.35 -10.25 -9.07
N ARG A 9 -14.77 -9.19 -9.64
CA ARG A 9 -13.47 -9.24 -10.34
C ARG A 9 -12.33 -9.43 -9.35
N SER A 10 -12.33 -8.67 -8.27
CA SER A 10 -11.36 -8.80 -7.18
C SER A 10 -11.43 -10.17 -6.54
N LEU A 11 -12.63 -10.65 -6.24
CA LEU A 11 -12.83 -11.99 -5.68
C LEU A 11 -12.32 -13.11 -6.63
N ALA A 12 -12.55 -12.97 -7.94
CA ALA A 12 -12.02 -13.92 -8.92
C ALA A 12 -10.47 -13.91 -8.95
N ARG A 13 -9.84 -12.75 -8.82
CA ARG A 13 -8.37 -12.64 -8.70
C ARG A 13 -7.86 -13.29 -7.42
N ILE A 14 -8.47 -12.99 -6.29
CA ILE A 14 -8.13 -13.59 -5.00
C ILE A 14 -8.19 -15.12 -5.09
N LYS A 15 -9.28 -15.67 -5.62
CA LYS A 15 -9.44 -17.13 -5.79
C LYS A 15 -8.35 -17.76 -6.66
N ARG A 16 -7.82 -17.03 -7.64
CA ARG A 16 -6.70 -17.51 -8.46
C ARG A 16 -5.35 -17.43 -7.74
N MET A 17 -5.19 -16.49 -6.82
CA MET A 17 -3.94 -16.30 -6.08
C MET A 17 -3.83 -17.23 -4.87
N LEU A 18 -4.94 -17.54 -4.19
CA LEU A 18 -4.98 -18.35 -2.97
C LEU A 18 -4.26 -19.69 -3.07
N PRO A 19 -4.36 -20.47 -4.17
CA PRO A 19 -3.65 -21.75 -4.27
C PRO A 19 -2.13 -21.66 -4.23
N PHE A 20 -1.57 -20.47 -4.49
CA PHE A 20 -0.12 -20.22 -4.46
C PHE A 20 0.36 -19.64 -3.12
N ILE A 21 -0.55 -19.37 -2.18
CA ILE A 21 -0.23 -18.83 -0.87
C ILE A 21 -0.42 -19.95 0.16
N ARG A 22 0.66 -20.30 0.84
CA ARG A 22 0.59 -21.22 1.97
C ARG A 22 -0.12 -20.53 3.14
N HIS A 23 -1.19 -21.12 3.64
CA HIS A 23 -1.95 -20.58 4.77
C HIS A 23 -2.50 -21.71 5.64
N ASP A 24 -2.61 -21.45 6.93
CA ASP A 24 -3.28 -22.30 7.89
C ASP A 24 -4.72 -21.80 8.09
N GLY A 25 -5.69 -22.63 7.80
CA GLY A 25 -7.10 -22.24 7.80
C GLY A 25 -7.55 -21.52 6.53
N GLY A 26 -8.68 -21.11 6.30
CA GLY A 26 -9.16 -20.38 5.11
C GLY A 26 -8.98 -18.85 5.25
N PRO A 27 -9.07 -18.12 4.14
CA PRO A 27 -9.11 -16.67 4.18
C PRO A 27 -10.37 -16.19 4.92
N ARG A 28 -10.23 -15.12 5.71
CA ARG A 28 -11.35 -14.46 6.40
C ARG A 28 -11.68 -13.14 5.70
N ILE A 29 -12.96 -12.79 5.68
CA ILE A 29 -13.40 -11.46 5.28
C ILE A 29 -13.36 -10.58 6.51
N ILE A 30 -12.67 -9.46 6.43
CA ILE A 30 -12.53 -8.48 7.52
C ILE A 30 -13.03 -7.11 7.07
N ASP A 31 -13.65 -6.39 7.98
CA ASP A 31 -14.04 -4.98 7.80
C ASP A 31 -12.93 -4.00 8.21
N ASP A 32 -13.16 -2.71 8.04
CA ASP A 32 -12.21 -1.66 8.42
C ASP A 32 -11.88 -1.68 9.92
N ALA A 33 -12.85 -1.97 10.77
CA ALA A 33 -12.65 -1.99 12.22
C ALA A 33 -11.74 -3.16 12.63
N GLU A 34 -11.95 -4.32 12.04
CA GLU A 34 -11.11 -5.50 12.29
C GLU A 34 -9.71 -5.30 11.71
N LEU A 35 -9.60 -4.75 10.49
CA LEU A 35 -8.32 -4.41 9.89
C LEU A 35 -7.55 -3.40 10.75
N ASN A 36 -8.20 -2.33 11.21
CA ASN A 36 -7.59 -1.34 12.08
C ASN A 36 -7.07 -1.95 13.39
N ARG A 37 -7.84 -2.86 14.01
CA ARG A 37 -7.41 -3.59 15.22
C ARG A 37 -6.22 -4.50 14.97
N LEU A 38 -6.21 -5.21 13.83
CA LEU A 38 -5.10 -6.05 13.41
C LEU A 38 -3.83 -5.21 13.25
N LEU A 39 -3.92 -4.11 12.51
CA LEU A 39 -2.81 -3.22 12.28
C LEU A 39 -2.27 -2.63 13.60
N LEU A 40 -3.14 -2.25 14.52
CA LEU A 40 -2.75 -1.77 15.84
C LEU A 40 -2.04 -2.83 16.67
N ALA A 41 -2.53 -4.08 16.65
CA ALA A 41 -1.93 -5.20 17.36
C ALA A 41 -0.52 -5.56 16.83
N GLU A 42 -0.30 -5.37 15.53
CA GLU A 42 0.97 -5.65 14.87
C GLU A 42 1.96 -4.47 14.90
N LYS A 43 1.52 -3.28 15.34
CA LYS A 43 2.27 -2.03 15.29
C LYS A 43 3.69 -2.08 15.86
N GLY A 44 3.90 -2.79 16.94
CA GLY A 44 5.23 -2.96 17.55
C GLY A 44 6.14 -3.92 16.78
N LYS A 45 5.56 -4.76 15.91
CA LYS A 45 6.26 -5.78 15.15
C LYS A 45 6.72 -5.28 13.78
N TRP A 46 6.06 -4.26 13.22
CA TRP A 46 6.33 -3.73 11.87
C TRP A 46 7.62 -2.95 11.76
N TYR A 47 8.00 -2.28 12.84
CA TYR A 47 9.19 -1.43 12.91
C TYR A 47 10.34 -2.06 13.69
N SER A 48 10.25 -3.33 14.05
CA SER A 48 11.39 -4.03 14.62
C SER A 48 12.41 -4.24 13.50
N HIS A 49 13.32 -3.28 13.38
CA HIS A 49 14.41 -3.31 12.41
C HIS A 49 15.01 -4.72 12.29
N GLY A 50 14.79 -5.35 11.17
CA GLY A 50 15.55 -6.43 10.60
C GLY A 50 15.66 -7.76 11.36
N LEU A 51 15.78 -7.76 12.65
CA LEU A 51 16.20 -8.96 13.40
C LEU A 51 15.05 -9.88 13.85
N ARG A 52 13.79 -9.43 13.76
CA ARG A 52 12.65 -10.21 14.27
C ARG A 52 11.56 -10.51 13.22
N SER A 53 11.68 -9.99 12.01
CA SER A 53 10.69 -10.24 10.96
C SER A 53 10.59 -11.71 10.55
N HIS A 54 11.67 -12.49 10.75
CA HIS A 54 11.72 -13.92 10.46
C HIS A 54 11.01 -14.78 11.53
N GLU A 55 10.74 -14.24 12.72
CA GLU A 55 10.05 -14.95 13.81
C GLU A 55 8.53 -14.86 13.72
N VAL A 56 8.00 -14.00 12.85
CA VAL A 56 6.56 -13.75 12.73
C VAL A 56 6.05 -14.25 11.38
N GLU A 57 4.96 -15.01 11.41
CA GLU A 57 4.30 -15.44 10.17
C GLU A 57 3.72 -14.24 9.41
N PRO A 58 3.93 -14.15 8.07
CA PRO A 58 3.42 -13.06 7.30
C PRO A 58 1.90 -13.09 7.20
N ILE A 59 1.29 -11.92 7.32
CA ILE A 59 -0.14 -11.71 7.12
C ILE A 59 -0.33 -11.17 5.71
N VAL A 60 -1.18 -11.81 4.91
CA VAL A 60 -1.54 -11.35 3.58
C VAL A 60 -2.95 -10.77 3.60
N ILE A 61 -3.07 -9.50 3.20
CA ILE A 61 -4.33 -8.77 3.10
C ILE A 61 -4.61 -8.52 1.62
N PHE A 62 -5.74 -9.01 1.12
CA PHE A 62 -6.27 -8.61 -0.18
C PHE A 62 -7.16 -7.39 0.00
N ASN A 63 -6.80 -6.31 -0.66
CA ASN A 63 -7.40 -5.00 -0.49
C ASN A 63 -7.83 -4.38 -1.83
N GLN A 64 -8.57 -3.28 -1.76
CA GLN A 64 -8.93 -2.48 -2.93
C GLN A 64 -8.44 -1.05 -2.81
N PHE A 65 -8.13 -0.43 -3.96
CA PHE A 65 -8.10 1.01 -4.08
C PHE A 65 -9.52 1.56 -4.06
N LEU A 66 -9.70 2.67 -3.38
CA LEU A 66 -11.00 3.29 -3.14
C LEU A 66 -11.01 4.76 -3.62
N TYR A 67 -10.35 5.04 -4.74
CA TYR A 67 -10.25 6.40 -5.28
C TYR A 67 -11.60 6.99 -5.71
N HIS A 68 -12.58 6.10 -6.01
CA HIS A 68 -13.94 6.51 -6.33
C HIS A 68 -14.72 7.04 -5.12
N HIS A 69 -14.28 6.74 -3.91
CA HIS A 69 -14.86 7.30 -2.69
C HIS A 69 -14.48 8.77 -2.58
N GLY A 70 -15.47 9.62 -2.32
CA GLY A 70 -15.26 11.05 -2.16
C GLY A 70 -14.43 11.41 -0.93
N GLN A 71 -13.94 12.64 -0.89
CA GLN A 71 -13.09 13.16 0.18
C GLN A 71 -13.72 13.02 1.58
N ALA A 72 -15.02 13.25 1.70
CA ALA A 72 -15.75 13.14 2.98
C ALA A 72 -15.68 11.71 3.55
N GLU A 73 -15.81 10.69 2.72
CA GLU A 73 -15.71 9.29 3.14
C GLU A 73 -14.28 8.94 3.53
N ARG A 74 -13.29 9.39 2.79
CA ARG A 74 -11.87 9.23 3.14
C ARG A 74 -11.57 9.82 4.51
N GLU A 75 -12.03 11.05 4.77
CA GLU A 75 -11.83 11.73 6.05
C GLU A 75 -12.57 11.03 7.19
N ARG A 76 -13.77 10.52 6.95
CA ARG A 76 -14.52 9.73 7.92
C ARG A 76 -13.71 8.49 8.31
N ARG A 77 -13.29 7.69 7.34
CA ARG A 77 -12.50 6.47 7.56
C ARG A 77 -11.17 6.77 8.27
N GLN A 78 -10.50 7.88 7.92
CA GLN A 78 -9.26 8.29 8.57
C GLN A 78 -9.45 8.64 10.06
N ARG A 79 -10.59 9.25 10.42
CA ARG A 79 -10.93 9.53 11.82
C ARG A 79 -11.30 8.27 12.60
N GLU A 80 -12.10 7.39 12.00
CA GLU A 80 -12.60 6.19 12.66
C GLU A 80 -11.55 5.07 12.73
N PHE A 81 -10.69 4.97 11.71
CA PHE A 81 -9.71 3.88 11.54
C PHE A 81 -8.31 4.43 11.24
N PRO A 82 -7.67 5.13 12.16
CA PRO A 82 -6.42 5.85 11.90
C PRO A 82 -5.25 4.95 11.50
N GLU A 83 -5.23 3.68 11.95
CA GLU A 83 -4.13 2.77 11.59
C GLU A 83 -4.13 2.40 10.10
N LEU A 84 -5.28 2.44 9.41
CA LEU A 84 -5.38 2.23 7.97
C LEU A 84 -4.61 3.29 7.15
N PHE A 85 -4.41 4.48 7.73
CA PHE A 85 -3.77 5.63 7.09
C PHE A 85 -2.39 5.95 7.67
N ARG A 86 -1.94 5.15 8.62
CA ARG A 86 -0.60 5.29 9.19
C ARG A 86 0.45 4.82 8.19
N GLY A 87 1.57 5.51 8.14
CA GLY A 87 2.64 5.23 7.18
C GLY A 87 2.66 6.17 5.97
N GLY A 88 1.56 6.82 5.66
CA GLY A 88 1.44 7.79 4.56
C GLY A 88 1.73 7.21 3.16
N GLY A 89 1.43 7.99 2.11
CA GLY A 89 1.77 7.65 0.74
C GLY A 89 1.32 6.25 0.28
N PRO A 90 2.18 5.54 -0.45
CA PRO A 90 1.83 4.25 -1.04
C PRO A 90 1.60 3.13 -0.01
N ALA A 91 2.12 3.27 1.21
CA ALA A 91 2.08 2.23 2.24
C ALA A 91 0.76 2.12 3.00
N GLN A 92 -0.21 2.99 2.76
CA GLN A 92 -1.44 2.99 3.54
C GLN A 92 -2.38 1.85 3.15
N TYR A 93 -3.08 1.33 4.15
CA TYR A 93 -4.06 0.26 3.99
C TYR A 93 -5.47 0.76 3.72
N GLY A 94 -5.69 2.06 3.76
CA GLY A 94 -6.99 2.71 3.56
C GLY A 94 -7.51 2.72 2.13
N GLY A 95 -6.72 2.29 1.15
CA GLY A 95 -7.15 2.22 -0.25
C GLY A 95 -6.92 3.48 -1.09
N TYR A 96 -6.17 4.46 -0.58
CA TYR A 96 -5.91 5.73 -1.27
C TYR A 96 -4.43 5.97 -1.60
N GLY A 97 -3.57 5.00 -1.31
CA GLY A 97 -2.16 5.03 -1.67
C GLY A 97 -1.90 4.43 -3.06
N GLY A 98 -0.67 4.02 -3.31
CA GLY A 98 -0.30 3.30 -4.53
C GLY A 98 0.25 4.17 -5.64
N PHE A 99 0.17 5.50 -5.51
CA PHE A 99 0.78 6.46 -6.43
C PHE A 99 1.31 7.66 -5.65
N ASP A 100 2.57 7.99 -5.86
CA ASP A 100 3.20 9.14 -5.22
C ASP A 100 4.32 9.73 -6.11
N TRP A 101 4.56 11.01 -5.97
CA TRP A 101 5.67 11.70 -6.58
C TRP A 101 6.84 11.79 -5.61
N ARG A 102 7.95 11.15 -5.94
CA ARG A 102 9.20 11.27 -5.18
C ARG A 102 9.97 12.49 -5.64
N ALA A 103 9.86 13.57 -4.89
CA ALA A 103 10.51 14.85 -5.17
C ALA A 103 11.97 14.92 -4.69
N SER A 104 12.67 13.81 -4.60
CA SER A 104 14.05 13.76 -4.09
C SER A 104 15.08 14.46 -5.01
N GLY A 105 14.67 14.89 -6.20
CA GLY A 105 15.42 15.81 -7.04
C GLY A 105 15.27 17.28 -6.65
N ASP A 106 14.28 17.61 -5.83
CA ASP A 106 14.06 18.96 -5.31
C ASP A 106 15.19 19.32 -4.32
N ALA A 107 15.76 20.53 -4.51
CA ALA A 107 16.83 21.03 -3.66
C ALA A 107 16.38 21.14 -2.19
N ASP A 108 15.14 21.57 -1.95
CA ASP A 108 14.56 21.69 -0.61
C ASP A 108 14.38 20.32 0.06
N TYR A 109 13.97 19.32 -0.69
CA TYR A 109 13.86 17.96 -0.19
C TYR A 109 15.23 17.41 0.22
N ARG A 110 16.25 17.58 -0.61
CA ARG A 110 17.63 17.15 -0.32
C ARG A 110 18.20 17.85 0.91
N GLN A 111 18.00 19.16 1.00
CA GLN A 111 18.48 19.96 2.13
C GLN A 111 17.81 19.53 3.45
N ARG A 112 16.51 19.24 3.41
CA ARG A 112 15.73 18.85 4.59
C ARG A 112 15.98 17.41 5.03
N THR A 113 16.16 16.47 4.10
CA THR A 113 16.22 15.04 4.40
C THR A 113 17.60 14.42 4.27
N GLY A 114 18.55 15.10 3.62
CA GLY A 114 19.87 14.54 3.26
C GLY A 114 19.82 13.42 2.23
N GLN A 115 18.64 13.10 1.68
CA GLN A 115 18.47 12.02 0.72
C GLN A 115 18.72 12.49 -0.71
N VAL A 116 19.44 11.68 -1.48
CA VAL A 116 19.72 11.89 -2.89
C VAL A 116 19.15 10.71 -3.68
N CYS A 117 17.89 10.84 -4.07
CA CYS A 117 17.26 9.88 -4.97
C CYS A 117 16.85 10.57 -6.28
N GLN A 118 16.77 9.83 -7.35
CA GLN A 118 16.25 10.35 -8.60
C GLN A 118 14.76 10.66 -8.45
N PRO A 119 14.26 11.80 -8.96
CA PRO A 119 12.83 12.09 -9.00
C PRO A 119 12.11 11.01 -9.81
N ALA A 120 11.04 10.46 -9.27
CA ALA A 120 10.28 9.41 -9.92
C ALA A 120 8.83 9.39 -9.44
N TYR A 121 7.94 8.90 -10.30
CA TYR A 121 6.63 8.46 -9.85
C TYR A 121 6.74 7.05 -9.27
N ALA A 122 6.42 6.90 -8.01
CA ALA A 122 6.36 5.62 -7.33
C ALA A 122 4.97 5.00 -7.54
N LEU A 123 4.95 3.78 -8.05
CA LEU A 123 3.74 3.02 -8.38
C LEU A 123 3.71 1.76 -7.53
N HIS A 124 2.72 1.62 -6.68
CA HIS A 124 2.61 0.47 -5.79
C HIS A 124 1.22 -0.15 -5.86
N SER A 125 1.13 -1.36 -6.38
CA SER A 125 -0.05 -2.23 -6.29
C SER A 125 0.06 -3.30 -5.20
N PHE A 126 1.20 -3.32 -4.53
CA PHE A 126 1.56 -4.25 -3.47
C PHE A 126 2.44 -3.54 -2.45
N TRP A 127 2.26 -3.85 -1.18
CA TRP A 127 3.10 -3.37 -0.09
C TRP A 127 3.44 -4.49 0.87
N GLY A 128 4.66 -4.51 1.39
CA GLY A 128 5.13 -5.57 2.27
C GLY A 128 5.91 -6.65 1.55
N CYS A 129 6.56 -7.53 2.31
CA CYS A 129 7.41 -8.57 1.76
C CYS A 129 7.40 -9.81 2.65
N HIS A 130 7.44 -10.99 2.03
CA HIS A 130 7.48 -12.27 2.72
C HIS A 130 8.91 -12.86 2.86
N PHE A 131 9.92 -12.22 2.27
CA PHE A 131 11.29 -12.77 2.27
C PHE A 131 11.99 -12.67 3.62
N ARG A 132 11.50 -11.87 4.55
CA ARG A 132 12.01 -11.77 5.93
C ARG A 132 13.52 -11.49 6.01
N CYS A 133 14.04 -10.65 5.11
CA CYS A 133 15.46 -10.29 5.14
C CYS A 133 15.82 -9.59 6.46
N ALA A 134 16.90 -10.01 7.10
CA ALA A 134 17.32 -9.52 8.40
C ALA A 134 17.63 -8.02 8.46
N TYR A 135 17.84 -7.38 7.32
CA TYR A 135 18.15 -5.95 7.19
C TYR A 135 16.92 -5.12 6.72
N CYS A 136 15.80 -5.76 6.41
CA CYS A 136 14.66 -5.10 5.78
C CYS A 136 13.62 -4.66 6.82
N ASN A 137 13.02 -3.50 6.60
CA ASN A 137 12.00 -2.91 7.47
C ASN A 137 10.58 -2.90 6.85
N LEU A 138 10.36 -3.60 5.74
CA LEU A 138 9.07 -3.63 5.04
C LEU A 138 7.95 -4.28 5.86
N GLY A 139 8.29 -4.95 6.95
CA GLY A 139 7.30 -5.60 7.80
C GLY A 139 6.75 -6.90 7.21
N HIS A 140 5.98 -7.62 8.03
CA HIS A 140 5.43 -8.93 7.70
C HIS A 140 3.97 -8.88 7.23
N VAL A 141 3.37 -7.71 7.13
CA VAL A 141 2.01 -7.54 6.58
C VAL A 141 2.10 -7.16 5.11
N ALA A 142 1.71 -8.10 4.27
CA ALA A 142 1.65 -7.92 2.83
C ALA A 142 0.25 -7.44 2.43
N ASN A 143 0.15 -6.23 1.88
CA ASN A 143 -1.09 -5.65 1.39
C ASN A 143 -1.11 -5.72 -0.14
N VAL A 144 -2.03 -6.50 -0.70
CA VAL A 144 -2.16 -6.78 -2.12
C VAL A 144 -3.42 -6.12 -2.64
N TYR A 145 -3.27 -5.12 -3.49
CA TYR A 145 -4.40 -4.47 -4.14
C TYR A 145 -4.85 -5.25 -5.37
N VAL A 146 -6.14 -5.56 -5.45
CA VAL A 146 -6.66 -6.48 -6.47
C VAL A 146 -7.55 -5.84 -7.53
N ASN A 147 -7.99 -4.58 -7.38
CA ASN A 147 -8.75 -3.83 -8.39
C ASN A 147 -7.83 -2.92 -9.23
N LEU A 148 -6.95 -3.54 -10.02
CA LEU A 148 -5.92 -2.84 -10.77
C LEU A 148 -6.48 -1.86 -11.82
N GLU A 149 -7.70 -2.06 -12.31
CA GLU A 149 -8.37 -1.17 -13.25
C GLU A 149 -8.56 0.22 -12.65
N GLU A 150 -9.08 0.31 -11.43
CA GLU A 150 -9.27 1.58 -10.74
C GLU A 150 -7.94 2.28 -10.47
N TRP A 151 -6.91 1.50 -10.16
CA TRP A 151 -5.56 2.01 -9.98
C TRP A 151 -5.00 2.61 -11.27
N CYS A 152 -5.12 1.91 -12.41
CA CYS A 152 -4.68 2.42 -13.71
C CYS A 152 -5.41 3.71 -14.08
N GLU A 153 -6.73 3.77 -13.92
CA GLU A 153 -7.52 4.97 -14.17
C GLU A 153 -7.10 6.15 -13.27
N HIS A 154 -6.77 5.87 -12.01
CA HIS A 154 -6.26 6.89 -11.09
C HIS A 154 -4.89 7.42 -11.55
N ILE A 155 -3.99 6.54 -11.96
CA ILE A 155 -2.68 6.91 -12.48
C ILE A 155 -2.83 7.77 -13.73
N GLU A 156 -3.63 7.36 -14.71
CA GLU A 156 -3.87 8.13 -15.93
C GLU A 156 -4.38 9.55 -15.64
N ARG A 157 -5.37 9.67 -14.75
CA ARG A 157 -5.89 10.98 -14.31
C ARG A 157 -4.81 11.82 -13.61
N SER A 158 -4.00 11.17 -12.78
CA SER A 158 -2.93 11.85 -12.04
C SER A 158 -1.83 12.36 -12.95
N PHE A 159 -1.49 11.63 -14.02
CA PHE A 159 -0.53 12.08 -15.03
C PHE A 159 -1.03 13.25 -15.85
N ALA A 160 -2.30 13.25 -16.20
CA ALA A 160 -2.88 14.38 -16.93
C ALA A 160 -2.72 15.70 -16.16
N THR A 161 -2.73 15.63 -14.81
CA THR A 161 -2.55 16.80 -13.94
C THR A 161 -1.10 17.04 -13.52
N ALA A 162 -0.26 16.02 -13.50
CA ALA A 162 1.12 16.11 -13.03
C ALA A 162 2.11 16.51 -14.13
N GLY A 163 1.73 16.43 -15.41
CA GLY A 163 2.60 16.78 -16.54
C GLY A 163 3.20 18.18 -16.47
N GLU A 164 2.55 19.11 -15.78
CA GLU A 164 3.07 20.45 -15.52
C GLU A 164 4.14 20.50 -14.42
N LYS A 165 4.20 19.53 -13.53
CA LYS A 165 5.13 19.51 -12.38
C LYS A 165 6.50 18.93 -12.70
N SER A 166 6.63 18.20 -13.78
CA SER A 166 7.88 17.58 -14.21
C SER A 166 8.04 17.67 -15.72
N PRO A 167 8.36 18.85 -16.27
CA PRO A 167 8.68 19.00 -17.68
C PRO A 167 9.94 18.21 -17.99
N GLY A 168 9.86 17.25 -18.90
CA GLY A 168 10.98 16.44 -19.35
C GLY A 168 10.79 14.93 -19.11
N GLN A 169 11.75 14.28 -18.52
CA GLN A 169 11.73 12.82 -18.35
C GLN A 169 10.94 12.40 -17.13
N ASN A 170 9.83 11.69 -17.33
CA ASN A 170 9.11 11.02 -16.27
C ASN A 170 9.72 9.63 -16.05
N LEU A 171 10.36 9.43 -14.92
CA LEU A 171 10.78 8.12 -14.48
C LEU A 171 9.67 7.49 -13.65
N PHE A 172 9.30 6.27 -14.02
CA PHE A 172 8.35 5.46 -13.27
C PHE A 172 9.11 4.39 -12.51
N GLN A 173 8.88 4.31 -11.23
CA GLN A 173 9.40 3.26 -10.39
C GLN A 173 8.24 2.43 -9.88
N TRP A 174 8.13 1.21 -10.40
CA TRP A 174 7.21 0.22 -9.87
C TRP A 174 7.99 -0.69 -8.95
N ASP A 175 7.73 -0.55 -7.68
CA ASP A 175 8.32 -1.38 -6.64
C ASP A 175 7.27 -1.74 -5.59
N ASN A 176 7.66 -2.54 -4.64
CA ASN A 176 6.83 -2.95 -3.52
C ASN A 176 7.11 -2.15 -2.23
N GLY A 177 7.65 -0.96 -2.37
CA GLY A 177 7.92 -0.02 -1.28
C GLY A 177 9.32 -0.03 -0.72
#